data_d73655f926f85c810e1fcf6eb31e2ac2
#
_entry.id   d73655f926f85c810e1fcf6eb31e2ac2
#
_cell.length_a   1.000
_cell.length_b   1.000
_cell.length_c   1.000
_cell.angle_alpha   90.00
_cell.angle_beta   90.00
_cell.angle_gamma   90.00
#
_symmetry.space_group_name_H-M   'P 1'
#
loop_
_entity.id
_entity.type
_entity.pdbx_description
1 polymer ?
#
loop_
_entity_poly.entity_id
_entity_poly.type
_entity_poly.pdbx_seq_one_letter_code
_entity_poly.pdbx_strand_id
1 'polypeptide(L)'
;MRHILISFLLLIGFFYGFSKVYLFLITWEKLDIDAVEIICQKEEIRRDLQGYLASKYLGNLLLLNIDNLQQRLAAHPWIKEIYIRKIFPATIRIETKERIPIALLEKDGYYLIDKEGILLQKISLRERPDLPILIDTNKFQRDYEGKLALAWACLESLEDSMRKQIDVMDLSEYENVSIRFRNTDTWLKMGNSRFDEKFSSFSEHLALFETYGPLEYIDFRFESRLILQPLPQNKKNKALDSEKEAF
;
A
#
# COMPACT_ATOMS: atom_id res chain seq x y z
N MET A 1 17.64 -46.38 48.60
CA MET A 1 18.60 -46.47 47.49
C MET A 1 18.07 -47.28 46.28
N ARG A 2 17.54 -48.51 46.49
CA ARG A 2 17.05 -49.37 45.40
C ARG A 2 15.93 -48.73 44.55
N HIS A 3 15.00 -48.02 45.16
CA HIS A 3 13.89 -47.35 44.41
C HIS A 3 14.39 -46.14 43.60
N ILE A 4 15.37 -45.39 44.11
CA ILE A 4 15.98 -44.24 43.39
C ILE A 4 16.71 -44.73 42.16
N LEU A 5 17.42 -45.86 42.27
CA LEU A 5 18.14 -46.46 41.14
C LEU A 5 17.21 -46.99 40.06
N ILE A 6 16.11 -47.60 40.46
CA ILE A 6 15.07 -48.05 39.53
C ILE A 6 14.39 -46.88 38.84
N SER A 7 14.03 -45.82 39.58
CA SER A 7 13.46 -44.61 38.98
C SER A 7 14.41 -43.93 37.99
N PHE A 8 15.69 -43.90 38.29
CA PHE A 8 16.70 -43.35 37.39
C PHE A 8 16.87 -44.17 36.10
N LEU A 9 16.86 -45.50 36.22
CA LEU A 9 16.88 -46.39 35.05
C LEU A 9 15.65 -46.24 34.15
N LEU A 10 14.46 -46.12 34.79
CA LEU A 10 13.21 -45.88 34.06
C LEU A 10 13.24 -44.52 33.32
N LEU A 11 13.81 -43.48 33.97
CA LEU A 11 13.95 -42.17 33.34
C LEU A 11 14.90 -42.23 32.13
N ILE A 12 16.03 -42.90 32.22
CA ILE A 12 16.97 -43.11 31.12
C ILE A 12 16.27 -43.89 29.97
N GLY A 13 15.57 -44.97 30.30
CA GLY A 13 14.80 -45.74 29.33
C GLY A 13 13.74 -44.90 28.60
N PHE A 14 13.04 -44.03 29.34
CA PHE A 14 12.07 -43.10 28.78
C PHE A 14 12.73 -42.10 27.83
N PHE A 15 13.81 -41.45 28.23
CA PHE A 15 14.51 -40.50 27.33
C PHE A 15 15.10 -41.19 26.09
N TYR A 16 15.61 -42.40 26.24
CA TYR A 16 16.11 -43.17 25.10
C TYR A 16 14.98 -43.53 24.13
N GLY A 17 13.88 -44.02 24.63
CA GLY A 17 12.70 -44.31 23.80
C GLY A 17 12.16 -43.06 23.09
N PHE A 18 12.05 -41.95 23.83
CA PHE A 18 11.61 -40.67 23.28
C PHE A 18 12.57 -40.17 22.16
N SER A 19 13.87 -40.31 22.38
CA SER A 19 14.89 -39.94 21.37
C SER A 19 14.73 -40.76 20.10
N LYS A 20 14.45 -42.06 20.19
CA LYS A 20 14.23 -42.91 19.02
C LYS A 20 12.96 -42.55 18.25
N VAL A 21 11.87 -42.24 18.97
CA VAL A 21 10.64 -41.76 18.35
C VAL A 21 10.86 -40.40 17.66
N TYR A 22 11.56 -39.49 18.31
CA TYR A 22 11.89 -38.20 17.73
C TYR A 22 12.72 -38.37 16.44
N LEU A 23 13.79 -39.16 16.47
CA LEU A 23 14.63 -39.43 15.29
C LEU A 23 13.81 -40.07 14.17
N PHE A 24 12.92 -41.00 14.49
CA PHE A 24 12.03 -41.58 13.50
C PHE A 24 11.13 -40.53 12.83
N LEU A 25 10.51 -39.64 13.62
CA LEU A 25 9.61 -38.62 13.08
C LEU A 25 10.33 -37.61 12.18
N ILE A 26 11.53 -37.18 12.55
CA ILE A 26 12.27 -36.19 11.74
C ILE A 26 12.88 -36.77 10.46
N THR A 27 13.04 -38.10 10.40
CA THR A 27 13.56 -38.81 9.21
C THR A 27 12.44 -39.49 8.39
N TRP A 28 11.19 -39.38 8.81
CA TRP A 28 10.09 -40.04 8.12
C TRP A 28 9.67 -39.24 6.89
N GLU A 29 9.91 -39.80 5.70
CA GLU A 29 9.62 -39.16 4.39
C GLU A 29 8.16 -38.70 4.23
N LYS A 30 7.19 -39.34 4.91
CA LYS A 30 5.79 -38.90 4.88
C LYS A 30 5.53 -37.55 5.57
N LEU A 31 6.49 -37.05 6.32
CA LEU A 31 6.45 -35.72 6.94
C LEU A 31 7.26 -34.68 6.16
N ASP A 32 7.88 -35.07 5.05
CA ASP A 32 8.52 -34.10 4.15
C ASP A 32 7.44 -33.35 3.37
N ILE A 33 7.59 -32.02 3.33
CA ILE A 33 6.60 -31.13 2.75
C ILE A 33 6.55 -31.36 1.24
N ASP A 34 5.41 -31.86 0.76
CA ASP A 34 5.12 -32.18 -0.65
C ASP A 34 4.05 -31.24 -1.26
N ALA A 35 3.26 -30.57 -0.41
CA ALA A 35 2.22 -29.65 -0.86
C ALA A 35 2.30 -28.27 -0.17
N VAL A 36 2.06 -27.24 -0.97
CA VAL A 36 1.96 -25.86 -0.50
C VAL A 36 0.65 -25.26 -1.00
N GLU A 37 -0.25 -24.96 -0.08
CA GLU A 37 -1.50 -24.27 -0.37
C GLU A 37 -1.34 -22.78 -0.14
N ILE A 38 -1.52 -21.94 -1.18
CA ILE A 38 -1.43 -20.48 -1.08
C ILE A 38 -2.81 -19.87 -1.31
N ILE A 39 -3.35 -19.23 -0.27
CA ILE A 39 -4.60 -18.49 -0.30
C ILE A 39 -4.24 -17.00 -0.42
N CYS A 40 -4.44 -16.46 -1.61
CA CYS A 40 -4.04 -15.11 -2.01
C CYS A 40 -5.09 -14.56 -2.98
N GLN A 41 -5.44 -13.27 -2.87
CA GLN A 41 -6.44 -12.64 -3.73
C GLN A 41 -5.87 -12.30 -5.12
N LYS A 42 -4.59 -11.87 -5.17
CA LYS A 42 -3.92 -11.49 -6.41
C LYS A 42 -3.10 -12.64 -6.97
N GLU A 43 -3.39 -13.01 -8.21
CA GLU A 43 -2.71 -14.12 -8.89
C GLU A 43 -1.22 -13.86 -9.13
N GLU A 44 -0.82 -12.60 -9.31
CA GLU A 44 0.59 -12.21 -9.45
C GLU A 44 1.39 -12.53 -8.20
N ILE A 45 0.88 -12.14 -7.03
CA ILE A 45 1.52 -12.41 -5.74
C ILE A 45 1.57 -13.92 -5.48
N ARG A 46 0.51 -14.64 -5.84
CA ARG A 46 0.49 -16.10 -5.73
C ARG A 46 1.62 -16.74 -6.53
N ARG A 47 1.81 -16.31 -7.79
CA ARG A 47 2.90 -16.82 -8.65
C ARG A 47 4.28 -16.50 -8.09
N ASP A 48 4.48 -15.29 -7.56
CA ASP A 48 5.75 -14.88 -6.95
C ASP A 48 6.07 -15.73 -5.72
N LEU A 49 5.09 -15.95 -4.85
CA LEU A 49 5.24 -16.83 -3.69
C LEU A 49 5.49 -18.27 -4.09
N GLN A 50 4.78 -18.80 -5.09
CA GLN A 50 5.00 -20.14 -5.62
C GLN A 50 6.40 -20.29 -6.20
N GLY A 51 6.86 -19.32 -7.01
CA GLY A 51 8.20 -19.30 -7.57
C GLY A 51 9.29 -19.29 -6.50
N TYR A 52 9.09 -18.48 -5.45
CA TYR A 52 10.02 -18.45 -4.32
C TYR A 52 10.08 -19.79 -3.58
N LEU A 53 8.94 -20.42 -3.33
CA LEU A 53 8.84 -21.67 -2.57
C LEU A 53 9.32 -22.87 -3.40
N ALA A 54 9.00 -22.93 -4.69
CA ALA A 54 9.43 -23.99 -5.59
C ALA A 54 10.97 -24.07 -5.73
N SER A 55 11.66 -22.95 -5.55
CA SER A 55 13.13 -22.91 -5.58
C SER A 55 13.79 -23.44 -4.31
N LYS A 56 13.02 -23.84 -3.28
CA LYS A 56 13.55 -24.23 -1.96
C LYS A 56 13.03 -25.59 -1.53
N TYR A 57 13.96 -26.41 -1.05
CA TYR A 57 13.61 -27.61 -0.30
C TYR A 57 13.17 -27.22 1.11
N LEU A 58 11.91 -27.46 1.44
CA LEU A 58 11.34 -27.09 2.73
C LEU A 58 11.58 -28.11 3.83
N GLY A 59 11.93 -29.35 3.45
CA GLY A 59 12.27 -30.44 4.36
C GLY A 59 11.08 -30.95 5.16
N ASN A 60 11.38 -31.53 6.32
CA ASN A 60 10.39 -32.15 7.20
C ASN A 60 9.51 -31.09 7.88
N LEU A 61 8.19 -31.31 7.86
CA LEU A 61 7.17 -30.40 8.42
C LEU A 61 7.40 -30.07 9.90
N LEU A 62 7.87 -31.04 10.70
CA LEU A 62 8.13 -30.81 12.12
C LEU A 62 9.29 -29.83 12.33
N LEU A 63 10.34 -29.94 11.51
CA LEU A 63 11.56 -29.14 11.60
C LEU A 63 11.42 -27.75 10.94
N LEU A 64 10.37 -27.54 10.12
CA LEU A 64 10.16 -26.26 9.46
C LEU A 64 10.01 -25.14 10.49
N ASN A 65 10.89 -24.15 10.40
CA ASN A 65 10.80 -22.91 11.16
C ASN A 65 9.83 -21.95 10.46
N ILE A 66 8.60 -21.89 10.98
CA ILE A 66 7.53 -21.04 10.43
C ILE A 66 7.90 -19.56 10.53
N ASP A 67 8.46 -19.11 11.64
CA ASP A 67 8.77 -17.70 11.89
C ASP A 67 9.77 -17.17 10.85
N ASN A 68 10.81 -17.96 10.58
CA ASN A 68 11.80 -17.61 9.56
C ASN A 68 11.18 -17.55 8.15
N LEU A 69 10.34 -18.51 7.81
CA LEU A 69 9.62 -18.53 6.53
C LEU A 69 8.67 -17.32 6.43
N GLN A 70 7.91 -17.05 7.48
CA GLN A 70 6.99 -15.92 7.54
C GLN A 70 7.71 -14.58 7.37
N GLN A 71 8.82 -14.34 8.07
CA GLN A 71 9.61 -13.12 7.92
C GLN A 71 10.10 -12.92 6.49
N ARG A 72 10.55 -13.98 5.84
CA ARG A 72 11.04 -13.91 4.45
C ARG A 72 9.93 -13.59 3.45
N LEU A 73 8.77 -14.20 3.61
CA LEU A 73 7.63 -13.97 2.72
C LEU A 73 6.97 -12.61 3.00
N ALA A 74 6.94 -12.16 4.27
CA ALA A 74 6.44 -10.83 4.65
C ALA A 74 7.30 -9.68 4.10
N ALA A 75 8.51 -9.94 3.63
CA ALA A 75 9.34 -8.94 2.95
C ALA A 75 8.80 -8.54 1.56
N HIS A 76 7.85 -9.28 1.02
CA HIS A 76 7.23 -8.92 -0.26
C HIS A 76 6.38 -7.64 -0.12
N PRO A 77 6.61 -6.59 -0.92
CA PRO A 77 5.98 -5.27 -0.72
C PRO A 77 4.45 -5.29 -0.68
N TRP A 78 3.82 -6.18 -1.46
CA TRP A 78 2.38 -6.31 -1.53
C TRP A 78 1.74 -7.05 -0.36
N ILE A 79 2.53 -7.67 0.51
CA ILE A 79 2.01 -8.43 1.65
C ILE A 79 1.90 -7.51 2.87
N LYS A 80 0.69 -7.35 3.40
CA LYS A 80 0.44 -6.65 4.65
C LYS A 80 0.58 -7.57 5.85
N GLU A 81 -0.05 -8.73 5.77
CA GLU A 81 -0.05 -9.76 6.80
C GLU A 81 0.07 -11.14 6.15
N ILE A 82 0.76 -12.06 6.80
CA ILE A 82 0.92 -13.42 6.33
C ILE A 82 0.79 -14.40 7.51
N TYR A 83 0.06 -15.47 7.28
CA TYR A 83 -0.16 -16.53 8.25
C TYR A 83 0.23 -17.87 7.64
N ILE A 84 1.06 -18.62 8.35
CA ILE A 84 1.53 -19.93 7.89
C ILE A 84 1.11 -20.99 8.90
N ARG A 85 0.48 -22.05 8.42
CA ARG A 85 0.03 -23.19 9.24
C ARG A 85 0.57 -24.50 8.68
N LYS A 86 1.00 -25.36 9.59
CA LYS A 86 1.35 -26.76 9.29
C LYS A 86 0.07 -27.60 9.23
N ILE A 87 -0.16 -28.29 8.13
CA ILE A 87 -1.26 -29.23 7.95
C ILE A 87 -0.64 -30.62 7.78
N PHE A 88 -0.77 -31.44 8.81
CA PHE A 88 -0.23 -32.78 8.79
C PHE A 88 -0.92 -33.65 7.70
N PRO A 89 -0.20 -34.59 7.05
CA PRO A 89 1.18 -34.95 7.38
C PRO A 89 2.27 -34.09 6.69
N ALA A 90 2.03 -33.48 5.51
CA ALA A 90 3.08 -32.99 4.64
C ALA A 90 2.74 -31.66 3.92
N THR A 91 1.76 -30.90 4.42
CA THR A 91 1.27 -29.70 3.76
C THR A 91 1.53 -28.43 4.61
N ILE A 92 1.91 -27.34 3.97
CA ILE A 92 1.85 -26.01 4.56
C ILE A 92 0.75 -25.19 3.88
N ARG A 93 -0.01 -24.44 4.67
CA ARG A 93 -0.97 -23.45 4.18
C ARG A 93 -0.48 -22.06 4.50
N ILE A 94 -0.46 -21.22 3.47
CA ILE A 94 -0.04 -19.82 3.53
C ILE A 94 -1.24 -18.97 3.16
N GLU A 95 -1.68 -18.13 4.09
CA GLU A 95 -2.77 -17.17 3.90
C GLU A 95 -2.18 -15.77 3.92
N THR A 96 -2.46 -14.96 2.90
CA THR A 96 -1.96 -13.58 2.79
C THR A 96 -3.09 -12.58 2.83
N LYS A 97 -2.81 -11.41 3.43
CA LYS A 97 -3.61 -10.21 3.31
C LYS A 97 -2.78 -9.18 2.56
N GLU A 98 -3.26 -8.78 1.40
CA GLU A 98 -2.53 -7.88 0.54
C GLU A 98 -2.73 -6.42 0.93
N ARG A 99 -1.76 -5.58 0.57
CA ARG A 99 -1.85 -4.14 0.65
C ARG A 99 -2.71 -3.61 -0.49
N ILE A 100 -3.49 -2.59 -0.19
CA ILE A 100 -4.35 -1.91 -1.15
C ILE A 100 -3.69 -0.57 -1.51
N PRO A 101 -3.33 -0.36 -2.78
CA PRO A 101 -2.80 0.93 -3.21
C PRO A 101 -3.90 1.99 -3.17
N ILE A 102 -3.57 3.19 -2.71
CA ILE A 102 -4.51 4.32 -2.60
C ILE A 102 -4.04 5.57 -3.32
N ALA A 103 -2.78 5.63 -3.71
CA ALA A 103 -2.23 6.73 -4.50
C ALA A 103 -0.99 6.28 -5.29
N LEU A 104 -0.55 7.14 -6.19
CA LEU A 104 0.75 7.10 -6.85
C LEU A 104 1.66 8.15 -6.22
N LEU A 105 2.87 7.78 -5.88
CA LEU A 105 3.91 8.70 -5.40
C LEU A 105 4.88 9.01 -6.55
N GLU A 106 5.06 10.30 -6.87
CA GLU A 106 6.09 10.75 -7.81
C GLU A 106 7.41 11.03 -7.07
N LYS A 107 8.43 10.24 -7.38
CA LYS A 107 9.77 10.39 -6.79
C LYS A 107 10.85 10.40 -7.87
N ASP A 108 11.38 9.25 -8.22
CA ASP A 108 12.28 8.95 -9.35
C ASP A 108 11.57 8.05 -10.38
N GLY A 109 10.30 8.20 -10.46
CA GLY A 109 9.29 7.45 -11.18
C GLY A 109 7.99 7.43 -10.40
N TYR A 110 7.02 6.64 -10.84
CA TYR A 110 5.72 6.54 -10.19
C TYR A 110 5.61 5.21 -9.45
N TYR A 111 5.29 5.29 -8.17
CA TYR A 111 5.16 4.13 -7.29
C TYR A 111 3.77 4.06 -6.73
N LEU A 112 3.16 2.88 -6.79
CA LEU A 112 1.95 2.60 -6.02
C LEU A 112 2.30 2.64 -4.54
N ILE A 113 1.50 3.34 -3.74
CA ILE A 113 1.67 3.39 -2.29
C ILE A 113 0.37 3.04 -1.58
N ASP A 114 0.49 2.42 -0.42
CA ASP A 114 -0.64 2.12 0.45
C ASP A 114 -0.86 3.20 1.51
N LYS A 115 -1.88 3.01 2.36
CA LYS A 115 -2.22 3.93 3.45
C LYS A 115 -1.10 4.10 4.49
N GLU A 116 -0.21 3.11 4.63
CA GLU A 116 0.93 3.14 5.55
C GLU A 116 2.17 3.80 4.92
N GLY A 117 2.06 4.26 3.67
CA GLY A 117 3.17 4.88 2.94
C GLY A 117 4.18 3.88 2.39
N ILE A 118 3.84 2.61 2.35
CA ILE A 118 4.71 1.57 1.80
C ILE A 118 4.68 1.60 0.28
N LEU A 119 5.85 1.66 -0.33
CA LEU A 119 5.99 1.57 -1.78
C LEU A 119 5.76 0.13 -2.23
N LEU A 120 4.74 -0.09 -3.05
CA LEU A 120 4.33 -1.43 -3.48
C LEU A 120 5.04 -1.84 -4.78
N GLN A 121 4.94 -1.01 -5.80
CA GLN A 121 5.43 -1.32 -7.14
C GLN A 121 5.70 -0.04 -7.92
N LYS A 122 6.77 -0.02 -8.70
CA LYS A 122 7.03 1.01 -9.71
C LYS A 122 6.19 0.72 -10.95
N ILE A 123 5.50 1.74 -11.46
CA ILE A 123 4.66 1.59 -12.65
C ILE A 123 4.96 2.64 -13.71
N SER A 124 4.54 2.38 -14.93
CA SER A 124 4.50 3.35 -16.01
C SER A 124 3.22 4.18 -15.94
N LEU A 125 3.28 5.47 -16.29
CA LEU A 125 2.07 6.31 -16.42
C LEU A 125 1.06 5.78 -17.45
N ARG A 126 1.50 4.97 -18.42
CA ARG A 126 0.61 4.35 -19.41
C ARG A 126 -0.30 3.28 -18.78
N GLU A 127 0.13 2.70 -17.67
CA GLU A 127 -0.57 1.65 -16.92
C GLU A 127 -1.18 2.22 -15.63
N ARG A 128 -1.32 3.55 -15.56
CA ARG A 128 -1.80 4.25 -14.37
C ARG A 128 -3.20 3.76 -13.98
N PRO A 129 -3.38 3.24 -12.77
CA PRO A 129 -4.70 2.98 -12.22
C PRO A 129 -5.41 4.31 -11.92
N ASP A 130 -6.70 4.23 -11.64
CA ASP A 130 -7.55 5.37 -11.33
C ASP A 130 -7.34 5.90 -9.90
N LEU A 131 -6.09 6.28 -9.61
CA LEU A 131 -5.63 6.77 -8.32
C LEU A 131 -5.00 8.16 -8.46
N PRO A 132 -5.08 9.03 -7.41
CA PRO A 132 -4.41 10.32 -7.41
C PRO A 132 -2.89 10.19 -7.43
N ILE A 133 -2.21 11.16 -8.07
CA ILE A 133 -0.75 11.28 -8.01
C ILE A 133 -0.39 12.26 -6.89
N LEU A 134 0.45 11.83 -5.97
CA LEU A 134 1.07 12.69 -4.96
C LEU A 134 2.39 13.22 -5.52
N ILE A 135 2.53 14.55 -5.56
CA ILE A 135 3.75 15.22 -5.99
C ILE A 135 4.32 16.07 -4.87
N ASP A 136 5.65 16.21 -4.87
CA ASP A 136 6.39 17.10 -3.98
C ASP A 136 7.67 17.59 -4.69
N THR A 137 7.90 18.88 -4.74
CA THR A 137 9.10 19.47 -5.35
C THR A 137 10.41 18.95 -4.72
N ASN A 138 10.39 18.59 -3.43
CA ASN A 138 11.50 17.96 -2.71
C ASN A 138 11.52 16.43 -2.81
N LYS A 139 10.69 15.83 -3.69
CA LYS A 139 10.59 14.37 -3.90
C LYS A 139 10.42 13.59 -2.60
N PHE A 140 9.66 14.13 -1.67
CA PHE A 140 9.37 13.54 -0.36
C PHE A 140 10.63 13.25 0.49
N GLN A 141 11.67 14.04 0.34
CA GLN A 141 12.88 13.91 1.15
C GLN A 141 12.72 14.53 2.54
N ARG A 142 11.74 15.40 2.74
CA ARG A 142 11.45 16.08 4.00
C ARG A 142 10.02 15.79 4.42
N ASP A 143 9.86 15.47 5.71
CA ASP A 143 8.56 15.26 6.33
C ASP A 143 7.63 14.31 5.56
N TYR A 144 8.15 13.16 5.17
CA TYR A 144 7.41 12.15 4.40
C TYR A 144 6.11 11.74 5.08
N GLU A 145 6.20 11.41 6.37
CA GLU A 145 5.05 10.93 7.15
C GLU A 145 3.99 12.02 7.33
N GLY A 146 4.40 13.25 7.67
CA GLY A 146 3.47 14.39 7.84
C GLY A 146 2.74 14.73 6.54
N LYS A 147 3.45 14.74 5.42
CA LYS A 147 2.85 14.97 4.09
C LYS A 147 1.85 13.88 3.70
N LEU A 148 2.16 12.62 3.95
CA LEU A 148 1.22 11.53 3.71
C LEU A 148 0.02 11.61 4.64
N ALA A 149 0.22 11.88 5.92
CA ALA A 149 -0.88 12.05 6.87
C ALA A 149 -1.85 13.17 6.42
N LEU A 150 -1.30 14.29 5.93
CA LEU A 150 -2.08 15.39 5.38
C LEU A 150 -2.85 14.99 4.11
N ALA A 151 -2.21 14.28 3.18
CA ALA A 151 -2.86 13.76 1.99
C ALA A 151 -4.00 12.80 2.33
N TRP A 152 -3.78 11.89 3.29
CA TRP A 152 -4.82 10.95 3.74
C TRP A 152 -5.98 11.65 4.41
N ALA A 153 -5.72 12.60 5.30
CA ALA A 153 -6.77 13.40 5.93
C ALA A 153 -7.65 14.13 4.90
N CYS A 154 -7.03 14.67 3.85
CA CYS A 154 -7.73 15.30 2.74
C CYS A 154 -8.56 14.27 1.94
N LEU A 155 -7.99 13.12 1.58
CA LEU A 155 -8.71 12.08 0.82
C LEU A 155 -9.85 11.43 1.61
N GLU A 156 -9.68 11.24 2.91
CA GLU A 156 -10.71 10.64 3.77
C GLU A 156 -11.91 11.58 4.01
N SER A 157 -11.71 12.89 3.90
CA SER A 157 -12.79 13.87 4.01
C SER A 157 -13.69 13.94 2.77
N LEU A 158 -13.29 13.30 1.67
CA LEU A 158 -14.02 13.29 0.41
C LEU A 158 -14.93 12.08 0.28
N GLU A 159 -16.09 12.30 -0.34
CA GLU A 159 -16.91 11.20 -0.84
C GLU A 159 -16.16 10.40 -1.93
N ASP A 160 -16.47 9.12 -2.04
CA ASP A 160 -15.81 8.22 -3.01
C ASP A 160 -15.92 8.71 -4.47
N SER A 161 -17.02 9.36 -4.82
CA SER A 161 -17.27 9.95 -6.13
C SER A 161 -16.29 11.08 -6.47
N MET A 162 -16.03 11.97 -5.51
CA MET A 162 -15.09 13.08 -5.66
C MET A 162 -13.64 12.61 -5.57
N ARG A 163 -13.35 11.68 -4.66
CA ARG A 163 -12.01 11.10 -4.52
C ARG A 163 -11.47 10.51 -5.82
N LYS A 164 -12.32 9.82 -6.59
CA LYS A 164 -11.96 9.26 -7.91
C LYS A 164 -11.70 10.31 -8.98
N GLN A 165 -12.19 11.53 -8.79
CA GLN A 165 -11.98 12.63 -9.74
C GLN A 165 -10.66 13.37 -9.50
N ILE A 166 -9.99 13.17 -8.35
CA ILE A 166 -8.69 13.79 -8.10
C ILE A 166 -7.65 13.21 -9.06
N ASP A 167 -6.97 14.13 -9.76
CA ASP A 167 -5.85 13.78 -10.63
C ASP A 167 -4.52 13.86 -9.89
N VAL A 168 -4.24 15.01 -9.28
CA VAL A 168 -2.97 15.31 -8.62
C VAL A 168 -3.21 15.97 -7.26
N MET A 169 -2.38 15.61 -6.29
CA MET A 169 -2.27 16.27 -5.00
C MET A 169 -0.83 16.77 -4.84
N ASP A 170 -0.66 18.08 -4.70
CA ASP A 170 0.65 18.72 -4.49
C ASP A 170 0.87 18.99 -3.00
N LEU A 171 1.94 18.43 -2.46
CA LEU A 171 2.38 18.50 -1.07
C LEU A 171 3.70 19.27 -0.93
N SER A 172 4.04 20.10 -1.93
CA SER A 172 5.29 20.85 -1.95
C SER A 172 5.34 21.98 -0.92
N GLU A 173 4.23 22.64 -0.68
CA GLU A 173 4.13 23.71 0.33
C GLU A 173 4.00 23.11 1.73
N TYR A 174 4.64 23.74 2.72
CA TYR A 174 4.54 23.31 4.12
C TYR A 174 3.10 23.47 4.64
N GLU A 175 2.61 22.42 5.32
CA GLU A 175 1.25 22.37 5.86
C GLU A 175 0.16 22.79 4.86
N ASN A 176 0.35 22.49 3.60
CA ASN A 176 -0.65 22.75 2.57
C ASN A 176 -0.77 21.56 1.62
N VAL A 177 -2.01 21.15 1.35
CA VAL A 177 -2.33 20.28 0.24
C VAL A 177 -3.06 21.08 -0.82
N SER A 178 -2.56 21.02 -2.04
CA SER A 178 -3.26 21.53 -3.22
C SER A 178 -3.72 20.37 -4.06
N ILE A 179 -4.96 20.40 -4.51
CA ILE A 179 -5.53 19.32 -5.33
C ILE A 179 -5.95 19.86 -6.69
N ARG A 180 -5.90 18.98 -7.68
CA ARG A 180 -6.44 19.23 -9.02
C ARG A 180 -7.29 18.03 -9.44
N PHE A 181 -8.47 18.31 -9.97
CA PHE A 181 -9.35 17.30 -10.54
C PHE A 181 -8.98 16.99 -12.00
N ARG A 182 -9.34 15.80 -12.50
CA ARG A 182 -8.98 15.28 -13.83
C ARG A 182 -9.44 16.14 -14.99
N ASN A 183 -10.57 16.80 -14.85
CA ASN A 183 -11.22 17.54 -15.93
C ASN A 183 -10.98 19.05 -15.82
N THR A 184 -10.04 19.48 -15.03
CA THR A 184 -9.76 20.92 -14.81
C THR A 184 -8.26 21.17 -14.63
N ASP A 185 -7.80 22.34 -15.06
CA ASP A 185 -6.46 22.81 -14.78
C ASP A 185 -6.38 23.67 -13.51
N THR A 186 -7.53 23.90 -12.87
CA THR A 186 -7.61 24.74 -11.67
C THR A 186 -7.14 23.99 -10.43
N TRP A 187 -6.21 24.58 -9.69
CA TRP A 187 -5.75 24.09 -8.41
C TRP A 187 -6.64 24.57 -7.27
N LEU A 188 -6.98 23.71 -6.34
CA LEU A 188 -7.63 24.05 -5.08
C LEU A 188 -6.61 24.01 -3.95
N LYS A 189 -6.25 25.14 -3.36
CA LYS A 189 -5.34 25.21 -2.20
C LYS A 189 -6.15 25.03 -0.93
N MET A 190 -6.03 23.85 -0.31
CA MET A 190 -6.89 23.39 0.77
C MET A 190 -6.31 23.67 2.16
N GLY A 191 -4.99 23.94 2.27
CA GLY A 191 -4.32 24.05 3.57
C GLY A 191 -4.16 22.69 4.26
N ASN A 192 -4.28 22.69 5.59
CA ASN A 192 -4.01 21.53 6.43
C ASN A 192 -5.19 21.03 7.28
N SER A 193 -6.38 21.62 7.16
CA SER A 193 -7.52 21.31 8.02
C SER A 193 -8.87 21.68 7.40
N ARG A 194 -9.97 21.19 8.00
CA ARG A 194 -11.36 21.49 7.65
C ARG A 194 -11.67 21.19 6.18
N PHE A 195 -11.17 20.07 5.70
CA PHE A 195 -11.29 19.69 4.28
C PHE A 195 -12.74 19.48 3.87
N ASP A 196 -13.55 18.84 4.70
CA ASP A 196 -14.98 18.60 4.51
C ASP A 196 -15.77 19.88 4.26
N GLU A 197 -15.58 20.91 5.10
CA GLU A 197 -16.22 22.21 4.95
C GLU A 197 -15.78 22.92 3.65
N LYS A 198 -14.49 22.84 3.32
CA LYS A 198 -13.93 23.46 2.12
C LYS A 198 -14.42 22.80 0.85
N PHE A 199 -14.56 21.47 0.85
CA PHE A 199 -15.14 20.75 -0.28
C PHE A 199 -16.64 21.01 -0.43
N SER A 200 -17.39 21.10 0.68
CA SER A 200 -18.78 21.50 0.64
C SER A 200 -18.93 22.89 0.02
N SER A 201 -18.13 23.85 0.50
CA SER A 201 -18.11 25.21 -0.04
C SER A 201 -17.72 25.24 -1.53
N PHE A 202 -16.74 24.44 -1.95
CA PHE A 202 -16.39 24.32 -3.37
C PHE A 202 -17.57 23.83 -4.20
N SER A 203 -18.25 22.77 -3.76
CA SER A 203 -19.39 22.18 -4.47
C SER A 203 -20.58 23.15 -4.57
N GLU A 204 -20.88 23.86 -3.49
CA GLU A 204 -21.97 24.85 -3.44
C GLU A 204 -21.72 26.04 -4.37
N HIS A 205 -20.47 26.44 -4.58
CA HIS A 205 -20.13 27.61 -5.38
C HIS A 205 -19.57 27.27 -6.77
N LEU A 206 -19.64 26.02 -7.20
CA LEU A 206 -19.09 25.58 -8.48
C LEU A 206 -19.59 26.41 -9.67
N ALA A 207 -20.91 26.62 -9.75
CA ALA A 207 -21.53 27.43 -10.81
C ALA A 207 -21.06 28.90 -10.78
N LEU A 208 -20.76 29.44 -9.59
CA LEU A 208 -20.19 30.78 -9.46
C LEU A 208 -18.76 30.83 -10.00
N PHE A 209 -17.93 29.84 -9.70
CA PHE A 209 -16.54 29.79 -10.17
C PHE A 209 -16.48 29.74 -11.70
N GLU A 210 -17.39 29.03 -12.35
CA GLU A 210 -17.48 28.98 -13.80
C GLU A 210 -17.72 30.36 -14.43
N THR A 211 -18.39 31.28 -13.74
CA THR A 211 -18.65 32.65 -14.26
C THR A 211 -17.38 33.51 -14.36
N TYR A 212 -16.34 33.19 -13.59
CA TYR A 212 -15.06 33.90 -13.62
C TYR A 212 -14.15 33.45 -14.76
N GLY A 213 -14.53 32.41 -15.52
CA GLY A 213 -13.74 31.80 -16.57
C GLY A 213 -12.61 30.95 -16.01
N PRO A 214 -11.59 30.58 -16.83
CA PRO A 214 -10.55 29.67 -16.40
C PRO A 214 -9.68 30.29 -15.29
N LEU A 215 -9.61 29.57 -14.17
CA LEU A 215 -8.84 29.94 -12.98
C LEU A 215 -7.54 29.14 -12.90
N GLU A 216 -6.45 29.76 -12.46
CA GLU A 216 -5.21 29.09 -12.14
C GLU A 216 -5.31 28.36 -10.79
N TYR A 217 -5.86 29.05 -9.78
CA TYR A 217 -6.19 28.42 -8.50
C TYR A 217 -7.33 29.09 -7.77
N ILE A 218 -7.95 28.33 -6.85
CA ILE A 218 -8.90 28.79 -5.83
C ILE A 218 -8.27 28.48 -4.47
N ASP A 219 -8.12 29.51 -3.62
CA ASP A 219 -7.45 29.37 -2.33
C ASP A 219 -8.49 29.39 -1.19
N PHE A 220 -8.64 28.22 -0.52
CA PHE A 220 -9.54 27.97 0.61
C PHE A 220 -8.82 28.05 1.97
N ARG A 221 -7.58 28.49 2.03
CA ARG A 221 -6.81 28.52 3.28
C ARG A 221 -7.31 29.57 4.26
N PHE A 222 -8.05 30.57 3.80
CA PHE A 222 -8.54 31.66 4.61
C PHE A 222 -9.99 31.44 5.05
N GLU A 223 -10.27 31.57 6.36
CA GLU A 223 -11.59 31.25 6.92
C GLU A 223 -12.74 32.15 6.44
N SER A 224 -12.48 33.43 6.15
CA SER A 224 -13.49 34.43 5.85
C SER A 224 -13.51 34.92 4.40
N ARG A 225 -12.65 34.38 3.53
CA ARG A 225 -12.53 34.79 2.13
C ARG A 225 -11.99 33.70 1.24
N LEU A 226 -12.51 33.67 0.03
CA LEU A 226 -11.94 32.86 -1.06
C LEU A 226 -11.10 33.79 -1.96
N ILE A 227 -9.93 33.31 -2.37
CA ILE A 227 -9.09 34.03 -3.34
C ILE A 227 -9.16 33.26 -4.65
N LEU A 228 -9.61 33.95 -5.69
CA LEU A 228 -9.66 33.41 -7.05
C LEU A 228 -8.54 34.04 -7.87
N GLN A 229 -7.68 33.22 -8.45
CA GLN A 229 -6.60 33.66 -9.35
C GLN A 229 -6.97 33.30 -10.78
N PRO A 230 -7.28 34.28 -11.64
CA PRO A 230 -7.50 34.03 -13.06
C PRO A 230 -6.24 33.50 -13.76
N LEU A 231 -6.44 32.68 -14.78
CA LEU A 231 -5.34 32.18 -15.59
C LEU A 231 -4.71 33.35 -16.36
N PRO A 232 -3.37 33.51 -16.32
CA PRO A 232 -2.67 34.57 -17.07
C PRO A 232 -2.95 34.49 -18.58
N GLN A 233 -3.17 35.65 -19.24
CA GLN A 233 -3.55 35.71 -20.65
C GLN A 233 -2.58 34.96 -21.60
N ASN A 234 -1.29 34.90 -21.29
CA ASN A 234 -0.30 34.15 -22.06
C ASN A 234 -0.52 32.62 -22.03
N LYS A 235 -1.06 32.08 -20.92
CA LYS A 235 -1.41 30.65 -20.82
C LYS A 235 -2.76 30.37 -21.50
N LYS A 236 -3.66 31.35 -21.55
CA LYS A 236 -4.98 31.23 -22.18
C LYS A 236 -4.90 30.98 -23.68
N ASN A 237 -4.00 31.67 -24.37
CA ASN A 237 -3.77 31.49 -25.80
C ASN A 237 -3.19 30.11 -26.13
N LYS A 238 -2.31 29.58 -25.29
CA LYS A 238 -1.71 28.25 -25.48
C LYS A 238 -2.69 27.10 -25.24
N ALA A 239 -3.63 27.25 -24.31
CA ALA A 239 -4.70 26.26 -24.08
C ALA A 239 -5.71 26.23 -25.23
N LEU A 240 -6.10 27.40 -25.77
CA LEU A 240 -7.00 27.52 -26.91
C LEU A 240 -6.38 26.98 -28.22
N ASP A 241 -5.07 27.10 -28.39
CA ASP A 241 -4.37 26.55 -29.55
C ASP A 241 -4.22 25.01 -29.48
N SER A 242 -4.02 24.45 -28.28
CA SER A 242 -3.96 22.98 -28.08
C SER A 242 -5.33 22.31 -28.26
N GLU A 243 -6.45 22.97 -27.95
CA GLU A 243 -7.79 22.46 -28.24
C GLU A 243 -8.11 22.50 -29.74
N LYS A 244 -7.53 23.42 -30.51
CA LYS A 244 -7.73 23.52 -31.97
C LYS A 244 -6.88 22.52 -32.76
N GLU A 245 -5.77 22.03 -32.20
CA GLU A 245 -4.93 20.99 -32.81
C GLU A 245 -5.43 19.57 -32.53
N ALA A 246 -6.40 19.40 -31.62
CA ALA A 246 -6.98 18.10 -31.24
C ALA A 246 -8.26 17.74 -32.02
N PHE A 247 -8.70 18.58 -32.96
CA PHE A 247 -9.78 18.35 -33.92
C PHE A 247 -9.23 18.30 -35.37
#